data_92e9e97e56fa1cee70eb9459b4c43b8c
#
_entry.id   92e9e97e56fa1cee70eb9459b4c43b8c
#
_cell.length_a   1.000
_cell.length_b   1.000
_cell.length_c   1.000
_cell.angle_alpha   90.00
_cell.angle_beta   90.00
_cell.angle_gamma   90.00
#
_symmetry.space_group_name_H-M   'P 1'
#
loop_
_entity.id
_entity.type
_entity.pdbx_description
1 polymer ?
#
loop_
_entity_poly.entity_id
_entity_poly.type
_entity_poly.pdbx_seq_one_letter_code
_entity_poly.pdbx_strand_id
1 'polypeptide(L)'
;MHAAKKNFFISLQPIRKHIQYIIKMEELFSALPYKVADMGLADFGRKEIRIAEHEMPGLMALQAKYGDSKPLKGARVMGSLHMTIQTAVLIKTLVALGAEVRWCSCNIYSTQDHAAAAIADMG
;
A
#
# COMPACT_ATOMS: atom_id res chain seq x y z
N MET A 1 50.32 11.29 -42.08
CA MET A 1 49.59 11.63 -40.81
C MET A 1 48.24 10.95 -40.84
N HIS A 2 48.10 9.79 -40.16
CA HIS A 2 46.83 9.07 -40.02
C HIS A 2 46.27 9.37 -38.64
N ALA A 3 45.18 10.15 -38.60
CA ALA A 3 44.45 10.41 -37.37
C ALA A 3 43.59 9.19 -37.05
N ALA A 4 43.91 8.48 -35.99
CA ALA A 4 43.12 7.38 -35.48
C ALA A 4 41.82 7.94 -34.90
N LYS A 5 40.68 7.65 -35.55
CA LYS A 5 39.35 7.85 -34.99
C LYS A 5 39.18 6.90 -33.80
N LYS A 6 39.27 7.43 -32.58
CA LYS A 6 38.85 6.70 -31.36
C LYS A 6 37.32 6.52 -31.41
N ASN A 7 36.88 5.34 -31.78
CA ASN A 7 35.48 4.96 -31.63
C ASN A 7 35.20 4.84 -30.13
N PHE A 8 34.45 5.82 -29.58
CA PHE A 8 33.97 5.80 -28.21
C PHE A 8 32.75 4.90 -28.14
N PHE A 9 32.97 3.60 -27.93
CA PHE A 9 31.92 2.64 -27.68
C PHE A 9 31.49 2.78 -26.21
N ILE A 10 30.43 3.53 -25.96
CA ILE A 10 29.75 3.49 -24.65
C ILE A 10 29.05 2.14 -24.56
N SER A 11 29.52 1.28 -23.66
CA SER A 11 28.82 0.02 -23.38
C SER A 11 27.44 0.28 -22.84
N LEU A 12 26.37 -0.03 -23.55
CA LEU A 12 24.98 0.07 -23.10
C LEU A 12 24.55 -1.10 -22.17
N GLN A 13 25.46 -2.01 -21.84
CA GLN A 13 25.23 -3.18 -21.01
C GLN A 13 24.67 -2.83 -19.60
N PRO A 14 25.24 -1.83 -18.87
CA PRO A 14 24.71 -1.45 -17.58
C PRO A 14 23.30 -0.88 -17.68
N ILE A 15 23.02 -0.08 -18.70
CA ILE A 15 21.71 0.54 -18.94
C ILE A 15 20.66 -0.53 -19.26
N ARG A 16 20.99 -1.50 -20.11
CA ARG A 16 20.09 -2.62 -20.43
C ARG A 16 19.74 -3.46 -19.20
N LYS A 17 20.70 -3.77 -18.34
CA LYS A 17 20.46 -4.49 -17.08
C LYS A 17 19.55 -3.69 -16.14
N HIS A 18 19.76 -2.39 -16.07
CA HIS A 18 18.93 -1.51 -15.22
C HIS A 18 17.49 -1.42 -15.73
N ILE A 19 17.31 -1.28 -17.04
CA ILE A 19 15.98 -1.29 -17.69
C ILE A 19 15.28 -2.63 -17.49
N GLN A 20 15.97 -3.76 -17.67
CA GLN A 20 15.39 -5.08 -17.40
C GLN A 20 15.02 -5.28 -15.94
N TYR A 21 15.81 -4.74 -15.01
CA TYR A 21 15.49 -4.77 -13.58
C TYR A 21 14.22 -3.95 -13.28
N ILE A 22 14.10 -2.75 -13.86
CA ILE A 22 12.90 -1.91 -13.72
C ILE A 22 11.67 -2.60 -14.29
N ILE A 23 11.73 -3.16 -15.51
CA ILE A 23 10.64 -3.88 -16.17
C ILE A 23 10.20 -5.08 -15.29
N LYS A 24 11.16 -5.86 -14.80
CA LYS A 24 10.87 -7.01 -13.92
C LYS A 24 10.26 -6.57 -12.59
N MET A 25 10.66 -5.42 -12.06
CA MET A 25 10.06 -4.83 -10.87
C MET A 25 8.62 -4.37 -11.15
N GLU A 26 8.37 -3.71 -12.28
CA GLU A 26 7.02 -3.31 -12.69
C GLU A 26 6.11 -4.53 -12.90
N GLU A 27 6.58 -5.59 -13.55
CA GLU A 27 5.82 -6.85 -13.68
C GLU A 27 5.52 -7.48 -12.33
N LEU A 28 6.47 -7.46 -11.39
CA LEU A 28 6.28 -7.98 -10.04
C LEU A 28 5.29 -7.11 -9.23
N PHE A 29 5.29 -5.80 -9.45
CA PHE A 29 4.38 -4.86 -8.78
C PHE A 29 3.00 -4.78 -9.43
N SER A 30 2.88 -5.07 -10.73
CA SER A 30 1.59 -5.09 -11.43
C SER A 30 0.79 -6.37 -11.21
N ALA A 31 1.43 -7.44 -10.73
CA ALA A 31 0.79 -8.73 -10.54
C ALA A 31 -0.10 -8.78 -9.29
N LEU A 32 0.16 -7.96 -8.27
CA LEU A 32 -0.60 -7.92 -7.03
C LEU A 32 -1.04 -6.48 -6.70
N PRO A 33 -2.29 -6.26 -6.27
CA PRO A 33 -2.79 -4.94 -5.87
C PRO A 33 -2.14 -4.44 -4.57
N TYR A 34 -1.34 -5.24 -3.91
CA TYR A 34 -0.68 -4.94 -2.64
C TYR A 34 0.73 -5.54 -2.56
N LYS A 35 1.53 -5.00 -1.64
CA LYS A 35 2.82 -5.56 -1.23
C LYS A 35 2.84 -5.65 0.29
N VAL A 36 2.71 -6.87 0.81
CA VAL A 36 2.67 -7.19 2.24
C VAL A 36 3.69 -8.29 2.53
N ALA A 37 4.33 -8.23 3.70
CA ALA A 37 5.39 -9.16 4.05
C ALA A 37 4.88 -10.60 4.23
N ASP A 38 3.73 -10.78 4.90
CA ASP A 38 3.13 -12.09 5.17
C ASP A 38 1.60 -11.99 5.21
N MET A 39 0.93 -12.52 4.19
CA MET A 39 -0.53 -12.58 4.12
C MET A 39 -1.14 -13.60 5.09
N GLY A 40 -0.37 -14.56 5.59
CA GLY A 40 -0.82 -15.53 6.59
C GLY A 40 -1.23 -14.90 7.92
N LEU A 41 -0.83 -13.64 8.15
CA LEU A 41 -1.18 -12.87 9.34
C LEU A 41 -2.55 -12.17 9.26
N ALA A 42 -3.28 -12.27 8.16
CA ALA A 42 -4.53 -11.53 7.93
C ALA A 42 -5.59 -11.84 8.99
N ASP A 43 -5.77 -13.11 9.38
CA ASP A 43 -6.72 -13.52 10.42
C ASP A 43 -6.41 -12.90 11.78
N PHE A 44 -5.14 -12.90 12.15
CA PHE A 44 -4.69 -12.25 13.39
C PHE A 44 -4.95 -10.76 13.33
N GLY A 45 -4.58 -10.10 12.23
CA GLY A 45 -4.82 -8.68 12.01
C GLY A 45 -6.31 -8.31 12.12
N ARG A 46 -7.22 -9.10 11.56
CA ARG A 46 -8.68 -8.87 11.67
C ARG A 46 -9.18 -8.93 13.11
N LYS A 47 -8.60 -9.80 13.95
CA LYS A 47 -8.95 -9.87 15.38
C LYS A 47 -8.49 -8.62 16.12
N GLU A 48 -7.25 -8.19 15.88
CA GLU A 48 -6.68 -6.99 16.48
C GLU A 48 -7.43 -5.71 16.05
N ILE A 49 -7.81 -5.61 14.77
CA ILE A 49 -8.62 -4.49 14.26
C ILE A 49 -9.95 -4.40 15.02
N ARG A 50 -10.63 -5.54 15.26
CA ARG A 50 -11.89 -5.54 16.04
C ARG A 50 -11.71 -5.03 17.46
N ILE A 51 -10.60 -5.33 18.12
CA ILE A 51 -10.30 -4.79 19.44
C ILE A 51 -10.08 -3.29 19.36
N ALA A 52 -9.27 -2.81 18.40
CA ALA A 52 -9.00 -1.40 18.22
C ALA A 52 -10.26 -0.57 17.88
N GLU A 53 -11.22 -1.13 17.17
CA GLU A 53 -12.50 -0.48 16.87
C GLU A 53 -13.24 -0.05 18.17
N HIS A 54 -13.16 -0.84 19.24
CA HIS A 54 -13.75 -0.49 20.53
C HIS A 54 -13.04 0.68 21.23
N GLU A 55 -11.76 0.88 20.92
CA GLU A 55 -10.95 1.98 21.44
C GLU A 55 -11.05 3.26 20.60
N MET A 56 -11.75 3.20 19.47
CA MET A 56 -11.85 4.30 18.49
C MET A 56 -13.32 4.70 18.24
N PRO A 57 -14.07 5.08 19.28
CA PRO A 57 -15.52 5.32 19.17
C PRO A 57 -15.87 6.45 18.19
N GLY A 58 -14.99 7.43 17.99
CA GLY A 58 -15.19 8.51 17.02
C GLY A 58 -15.29 7.99 15.58
N LEU A 59 -14.37 7.11 15.16
CA LEU A 59 -14.42 6.51 13.83
C LEU A 59 -15.61 5.56 13.67
N MET A 60 -15.95 4.79 14.71
CA MET A 60 -17.13 3.92 14.71
C MET A 60 -18.43 4.72 14.60
N ALA A 61 -18.54 5.86 15.27
CA ALA A 61 -19.67 6.75 15.15
C ALA A 61 -19.81 7.34 13.73
N LEU A 62 -18.68 7.67 13.07
CA LEU A 62 -18.69 8.13 11.68
C LEU A 62 -19.16 7.03 10.73
N GLN A 63 -18.70 5.80 10.91
CA GLN A 63 -19.17 4.67 10.10
C GLN A 63 -20.66 4.42 10.31
N ALA A 64 -21.15 4.41 11.54
CA ALA A 64 -22.56 4.21 11.85
C ALA A 64 -23.45 5.32 11.26
N LYS A 65 -23.00 6.58 11.32
CA LYS A 65 -23.79 7.73 10.86
C LYS A 65 -23.81 7.89 9.35
N TYR A 66 -22.70 7.61 8.68
CA TYR A 66 -22.51 7.98 7.27
C TYR A 66 -22.24 6.79 6.34
N GLY A 67 -22.11 5.58 6.87
CA GLY A 67 -21.79 4.38 6.07
C GLY A 67 -22.80 4.11 4.95
N ASP A 68 -24.10 4.33 5.22
CA ASP A 68 -25.15 4.13 4.20
C ASP A 68 -25.15 5.24 3.15
N SER A 69 -24.92 6.50 3.53
CA SER A 69 -24.92 7.65 2.64
C SER A 69 -23.67 7.75 1.77
N LYS A 70 -22.59 7.10 2.16
CA LYS A 70 -21.30 7.05 1.46
C LYS A 70 -20.82 8.42 0.97
N PRO A 71 -20.60 9.37 1.87
CA PRO A 71 -20.27 10.76 1.49
C PRO A 71 -18.95 10.90 0.75
N LEU A 72 -18.07 9.87 0.83
CA LEU A 72 -16.80 9.82 0.10
C LEU A 72 -16.87 9.02 -1.22
N LYS A 73 -18.08 8.70 -1.70
CA LYS A 73 -18.23 7.97 -2.96
C LYS A 73 -17.59 8.74 -4.11
N GLY A 74 -16.66 8.08 -4.82
CA GLY A 74 -15.88 8.67 -5.91
C GLY A 74 -14.63 9.41 -5.46
N ALA A 75 -14.39 9.56 -4.16
CA ALA A 75 -13.15 10.12 -3.65
C ALA A 75 -12.02 9.09 -3.75
N ARG A 76 -10.88 9.50 -4.28
CA ARG A 76 -9.65 8.71 -4.34
C ARG A 76 -8.67 9.24 -3.29
N VAL A 77 -8.41 8.45 -2.28
CA VAL A 77 -7.57 8.84 -1.13
C VAL A 77 -6.27 8.07 -1.18
N MET A 78 -5.15 8.78 -1.20
CA MET A 78 -3.84 8.22 -0.98
C MET A 78 -3.34 8.64 0.40
N GLY A 79 -2.92 7.67 1.23
CA GLY A 79 -2.35 7.92 2.54
C GLY A 79 -0.94 7.35 2.67
N SER A 80 -0.12 8.03 3.47
CA SER A 80 1.20 7.56 3.88
C SER A 80 1.36 7.84 5.37
N LEU A 81 1.16 6.82 6.18
CA LEU A 81 1.28 6.88 7.63
C LEU A 81 1.69 5.50 8.14
N HIS A 82 2.20 5.43 9.37
CA HIS A 82 2.53 4.17 10.03
C HIS A 82 1.39 3.15 9.88
N MET A 83 1.70 1.98 9.30
CA MET A 83 0.68 0.94 9.10
C MET A 83 0.48 0.15 10.40
N THR A 84 -0.26 0.74 11.31
CA THR A 84 -0.64 0.15 12.60
C THR A 84 -2.10 -0.33 12.56
N ILE A 85 -2.51 -1.06 13.60
CA ILE A 85 -3.90 -1.49 13.77
C ILE A 85 -4.87 -0.29 13.77
N GLN A 86 -4.50 0.83 14.40
CA GLN A 86 -5.33 2.05 14.42
C GLN A 86 -5.46 2.66 13.02
N THR A 87 -4.38 2.66 12.25
CA THR A 87 -4.41 3.08 10.84
C THR A 87 -5.29 2.15 10.00
N ALA A 88 -5.30 0.86 10.29
CA ALA A 88 -6.21 -0.08 9.63
C ALA A 88 -7.69 0.26 9.90
N VAL A 89 -8.04 0.65 11.12
CA VAL A 89 -9.40 1.13 11.46
C VAL A 89 -9.75 2.40 10.68
N LEU A 90 -8.80 3.34 10.53
CA LEU A 90 -8.99 4.53 9.71
C LEU A 90 -9.24 4.17 8.23
N ILE A 91 -8.43 3.29 7.65
CA ILE A 91 -8.60 2.84 6.25
C ILE A 91 -9.98 2.20 6.07
N LYS A 92 -10.36 1.28 6.95
CA LYS A 92 -11.70 0.67 6.95
C LYS A 92 -12.81 1.71 7.00
N THR A 93 -12.64 2.75 7.82
CA THR A 93 -13.62 3.84 7.93
C THR A 93 -13.75 4.60 6.61
N LEU A 94 -12.63 4.98 5.98
CA LEU A 94 -12.65 5.66 4.69
C LEU A 94 -13.34 4.83 3.60
N VAL A 95 -13.05 3.53 3.55
CA VAL A 95 -13.68 2.59 2.61
C VAL A 95 -15.19 2.45 2.91
N ALA A 96 -15.57 2.30 4.18
CA ALA A 96 -16.98 2.23 4.59
C ALA A 96 -17.76 3.49 4.18
N LEU A 97 -17.12 4.66 4.21
CA LEU A 97 -17.69 5.93 3.75
C LEU A 97 -17.69 6.10 2.22
N GLY A 98 -17.17 5.13 1.47
CA GLY A 98 -17.23 5.04 0.01
C GLY A 98 -15.99 5.48 -0.74
N ALA A 99 -14.87 5.76 -0.08
CA ALA A 99 -13.62 6.14 -0.74
C ALA A 99 -12.90 4.93 -1.38
N GLU A 100 -12.20 5.19 -2.48
CA GLU A 100 -11.15 4.31 -3.00
C GLU A 100 -9.84 4.69 -2.30
N VAL A 101 -9.27 3.76 -1.52
CA VAL A 101 -8.10 4.04 -0.68
C VAL A 101 -6.87 3.32 -1.22
N ARG A 102 -5.75 4.05 -1.30
CA ARG A 102 -4.41 3.50 -1.48
C ARG A 102 -3.54 3.94 -0.31
N TRP A 103 -2.80 3.01 0.26
CA TRP A 103 -2.02 3.29 1.46
C TRP A 103 -0.61 2.71 1.38
N CYS A 104 0.36 3.47 1.90
CA CYS A 104 1.70 2.93 2.15
C CYS A 104 2.15 3.28 3.57
N SER A 105 2.91 2.40 4.19
CA SER A 105 3.58 2.73 5.44
C SER A 105 4.69 3.74 5.19
N CYS A 106 4.83 4.74 6.06
CA CYS A 106 5.89 5.74 5.97
C CYS A 106 7.20 5.26 6.63
N ASN A 107 7.17 4.16 7.38
CA ASN A 107 8.33 3.63 8.08
C ASN A 107 8.21 2.10 8.25
N ILE A 108 9.22 1.38 7.78
CA ILE A 108 9.28 -0.08 7.87
C ILE A 108 9.29 -0.60 9.32
N TYR A 109 9.94 0.13 10.23
CA TYR A 109 10.07 -0.29 11.64
C TYR A 109 8.79 -0.10 12.45
N SER A 110 7.86 0.72 11.99
CA SER A 110 6.56 0.94 12.63
C SER A 110 5.42 0.16 12.00
N THR A 111 5.69 -0.57 10.94
CA THR A 111 4.69 -1.37 10.25
C THR A 111 4.33 -2.60 11.07
N GLN A 112 3.04 -2.79 11.32
CA GLN A 112 2.48 -4.02 11.87
C GLN A 112 2.02 -4.90 10.71
N ASP A 113 2.78 -5.95 10.39
CA ASP A 113 2.55 -6.78 9.21
C ASP A 113 1.16 -7.43 9.21
N HIS A 114 0.65 -7.81 10.38
CA HIS A 114 -0.71 -8.34 10.52
C HIS A 114 -1.80 -7.30 10.21
N ALA A 115 -1.56 -6.02 10.50
CA ALA A 115 -2.48 -4.94 10.11
C ALA A 115 -2.48 -4.74 8.59
N ALA A 116 -1.30 -4.73 7.98
CA ALA A 116 -1.14 -4.63 6.53
C ALA A 116 -1.78 -5.82 5.81
N ALA A 117 -1.57 -7.05 6.31
CA ALA A 117 -2.16 -8.27 5.76
C ALA A 117 -3.69 -8.25 5.83
N ALA A 118 -4.26 -7.83 6.97
CA ALA A 118 -5.71 -7.75 7.13
C ALA A 118 -6.36 -6.75 6.16
N ILE A 119 -5.72 -5.60 5.93
CA ILE A 119 -6.23 -4.61 4.97
C ILE A 119 -6.09 -5.10 3.54
N ALA A 120 -4.97 -5.71 3.17
CA ALA A 120 -4.76 -6.28 1.84
C ALA A 120 -5.76 -7.41 1.51
N ASP A 121 -6.16 -8.20 2.50
CA ASP A 121 -7.12 -9.29 2.36
C ASP A 121 -8.58 -8.80 2.21
N MET A 122 -8.84 -7.56 2.57
CA MET A 122 -10.16 -6.93 2.41
C MET A 122 -10.41 -6.35 1.01
N GLY A 123 -9.38 -6.25 0.14
CA GLY A 123 -9.42 -5.69 -1.21
C GLY A 123 -9.01 -4.23 -1.25
#